data_6771c33295cc0394b8ff7eae3bb8e748
#
_entry.id   6771c33295cc0394b8ff7eae3bb8e748
#
_cell.length_a   1.000
_cell.length_b   1.000
_cell.length_c   1.000
_cell.angle_alpha   90.00
_cell.angle_beta   90.00
_cell.angle_gamma   90.00
#
_symmetry.space_group_name_H-M   'P 1'
#
loop_
_entity.id
_entity.type
_entity.pdbx_description
1 polymer ?
#
loop_
_entity_poly.entity_id
_entity_poly.type
_entity_poly.pdbx_seq_one_letter_code
_entity_poly.pdbx_strand_id
1 'polypeptide(L)'
;MDEQAASTRVLGSAIVEWLADEALQDSEPAILYGELCQRLRGVGMPVLRGQVAFRVLHPLYDASTLNWNAERGVVVEHFRPEQSGQDQFLRSPMGHILTHRLPVLRRRLTGDTALLDFAVLEEFRALGGTDYVVFLVGFDASTVLVRTASSAPGSATDLPGLRTTRLCSYSALPANSASR
;
A
#
# COMPACT_ATOMS: atom_id res chain seq x y z
N MET A 1 12.32 -25.13 -9.76
CA MET A 1 11.90 -23.70 -9.69
C MET A 1 10.43 -23.50 -10.06
N ASP A 2 9.86 -24.30 -10.96
CA ASP A 2 8.47 -24.13 -11.42
C ASP A 2 7.40 -24.51 -10.38
N GLU A 3 7.66 -25.51 -9.54
CA GLU A 3 6.70 -26.02 -8.55
C GLU A 3 6.45 -25.02 -7.41
N GLN A 4 7.48 -24.31 -6.98
CA GLN A 4 7.37 -23.28 -5.93
C GLN A 4 6.63 -22.04 -6.44
N ALA A 5 6.86 -21.64 -7.68
CA ALA A 5 6.12 -20.57 -8.34
C ALA A 5 4.64 -20.92 -8.55
N ALA A 6 4.34 -22.18 -8.91
CA ALA A 6 2.98 -22.68 -9.05
C ALA A 6 2.24 -22.69 -7.71
N SER A 7 2.88 -23.17 -6.64
CA SER A 7 2.34 -23.19 -5.28
C SER A 7 2.02 -21.74 -4.78
N THR A 8 2.94 -20.81 -4.98
CA THR A 8 2.73 -19.40 -4.59
C THR A 8 1.57 -18.76 -5.34
N ARG A 9 1.37 -19.11 -6.62
CA ARG A 9 0.22 -18.63 -7.41
C ARG A 9 -1.11 -19.14 -6.85
N VAL A 10 -1.20 -20.42 -6.54
CA VAL A 10 -2.41 -21.03 -5.97
C VAL A 10 -2.76 -20.40 -4.64
N LEU A 11 -1.76 -20.22 -3.76
CA LEU A 11 -1.95 -19.59 -2.46
C LEU A 11 -2.33 -18.11 -2.60
N GLY A 12 -1.76 -17.40 -3.57
CA GLY A 12 -2.14 -16.02 -3.88
C GLY A 12 -3.59 -15.90 -4.35
N SER A 13 -4.06 -16.81 -5.22
CA SER A 13 -5.46 -16.85 -5.66
C SER A 13 -6.41 -17.10 -4.50
N ALA A 14 -6.09 -18.02 -3.59
CA ALA A 14 -6.90 -18.30 -2.40
C ALA A 14 -7.02 -17.08 -1.47
N ILE A 15 -5.96 -16.26 -1.35
CA ILE A 15 -6.03 -15.01 -0.58
C ILE A 15 -6.97 -14.00 -1.26
N VAL A 16 -6.93 -13.89 -2.58
CA VAL A 16 -7.81 -12.97 -3.34
C VAL A 16 -9.27 -13.40 -3.21
N GLU A 17 -9.56 -14.69 -3.36
CA GLU A 17 -10.90 -15.24 -3.18
C GLU A 17 -11.42 -14.98 -1.76
N TRP A 18 -10.63 -15.32 -0.75
CA TRP A 18 -10.96 -15.03 0.65
C TRP A 18 -11.24 -13.54 0.89
N LEU A 19 -10.39 -12.64 0.35
CA LEU A 19 -10.54 -11.20 0.52
C LEU A 19 -11.84 -10.69 -0.13
N ALA A 20 -12.21 -11.25 -1.28
CA ALA A 20 -13.46 -10.91 -1.97
C ALA A 20 -14.68 -11.36 -1.18
N ASP A 21 -14.65 -12.58 -0.63
CA ASP A 21 -15.73 -13.12 0.19
C ASP A 21 -15.91 -12.31 1.48
N GLU A 22 -14.81 -11.98 2.15
CA GLU A 22 -14.82 -11.22 3.40
C GLU A 22 -15.28 -9.76 3.20
N ALA A 23 -14.91 -9.16 2.07
CA ALA A 23 -15.36 -7.81 1.72
C ALA A 23 -16.88 -7.69 1.50
N LEU A 24 -17.57 -8.81 1.23
CA LEU A 24 -19.02 -8.87 1.11
C LEU A 24 -19.74 -9.03 2.46
N GLN A 25 -18.99 -9.30 3.55
CA GLN A 25 -19.55 -9.60 4.87
C GLN A 25 -19.55 -8.41 5.84
N ASP A 26 -19.33 -7.19 5.34
CA ASP A 26 -19.27 -5.96 6.16
C ASP A 26 -18.22 -6.01 7.28
N SER A 27 -17.11 -6.71 7.02
CA SER A 27 -16.01 -6.84 7.96
C SER A 27 -15.32 -5.51 8.22
N GLU A 28 -14.90 -5.27 9.46
CA GLU A 28 -14.18 -4.06 9.81
C GLU A 28 -12.84 -3.94 9.03
N PRO A 29 -12.57 -2.83 8.33
CA PRO A 29 -11.39 -2.70 7.47
C PRO A 29 -10.05 -2.94 8.19
N ALA A 30 -9.95 -2.59 9.47
CA ALA A 30 -8.74 -2.81 10.25
C ALA A 30 -8.50 -4.30 10.52
N ILE A 31 -9.55 -5.06 10.83
CA ILE A 31 -9.48 -6.50 11.05
C ILE A 31 -9.10 -7.19 9.74
N LEU A 32 -9.83 -6.88 8.67
CA LEU A 32 -9.60 -7.44 7.34
C LEU A 32 -8.16 -7.20 6.85
N TYR A 33 -7.66 -5.97 7.03
CA TYR A 33 -6.29 -5.63 6.65
C TYR A 33 -5.24 -6.36 7.49
N GLY A 34 -5.49 -6.52 8.77
CA GLY A 34 -4.61 -7.29 9.67
C GLY A 34 -4.50 -8.75 9.26
N GLU A 35 -5.63 -9.39 8.98
CA GLU A 35 -5.67 -10.77 8.50
C GLU A 35 -5.01 -10.92 7.12
N LEU A 36 -5.24 -10.00 6.20
CA LEU A 36 -4.57 -9.98 4.90
C LEU A 36 -3.05 -10.00 5.06
N CYS A 37 -2.49 -9.12 5.90
CA CYS A 37 -1.05 -9.06 6.15
C CYS A 37 -0.51 -10.37 6.76
N GLN A 38 -1.26 -10.98 7.68
CA GLN A 38 -0.89 -12.27 8.27
C GLN A 38 -0.92 -13.41 7.25
N ARG A 39 -1.96 -13.48 6.41
CA ARG A 39 -2.07 -14.49 5.34
C ARG A 39 -0.95 -14.34 4.32
N LEU A 40 -0.61 -13.11 3.91
CA LEU A 40 0.52 -12.85 3.04
C LEU A 40 1.84 -13.36 3.63
N ARG A 41 2.07 -13.16 4.93
CA ARG A 41 3.23 -13.73 5.62
C ARG A 41 3.19 -15.27 5.67
N GLY A 42 2.01 -15.83 5.92
CA GLY A 42 1.80 -17.28 5.94
C GLY A 42 2.14 -17.99 4.63
N VAL A 43 1.96 -17.31 3.49
CA VAL A 43 2.34 -17.82 2.16
C VAL A 43 3.79 -17.49 1.77
N GLY A 44 4.60 -17.03 2.72
CA GLY A 44 6.03 -16.77 2.51
C GLY A 44 6.36 -15.39 1.97
N MET A 45 5.39 -14.46 1.94
CA MET A 45 5.66 -13.06 1.62
C MET A 45 6.05 -12.32 2.92
N PRO A 46 7.33 -12.00 3.14
CA PRO A 46 7.81 -11.48 4.42
C PRO A 46 7.48 -10.00 4.58
N VAL A 47 6.20 -9.66 4.73
CA VAL A 47 5.74 -8.29 4.99
C VAL A 47 6.31 -7.83 6.32
N LEU A 48 7.12 -6.77 6.30
CA LEU A 48 7.71 -6.13 7.48
C LEU A 48 6.76 -5.08 8.04
N ARG A 49 6.26 -4.19 7.19
CA ARG A 49 5.26 -3.18 7.49
C ARG A 49 4.33 -3.00 6.31
N GLY A 50 3.07 -2.73 6.61
CA GLY A 50 2.07 -2.38 5.63
C GLY A 50 1.32 -1.12 6.05
N GLN A 51 0.87 -0.33 5.09
CA GLN A 51 0.00 0.81 5.33
C GLN A 51 -1.03 0.94 4.21
N VAL A 52 -2.26 1.18 4.59
CA VAL A 52 -3.32 1.62 3.69
C VAL A 52 -3.72 3.03 4.11
N ALA A 53 -3.73 3.97 3.20
CA ALA A 53 -4.15 5.35 3.43
C ALA A 53 -5.28 5.71 2.49
N PHE A 54 -6.36 6.27 3.02
CA PHE A 54 -7.54 6.65 2.26
C PHE A 54 -8.17 7.92 2.82
N ARG A 55 -8.83 8.65 1.94
CA ARG A 55 -9.62 9.83 2.35
C ARG A 55 -10.95 9.37 2.95
N VAL A 56 -11.39 10.07 3.96
CA VAL A 56 -12.69 9.82 4.61
C VAL A 56 -13.57 11.06 4.48
N LEU A 57 -14.86 10.82 4.29
CA LEU A 57 -15.87 11.88 4.31
C LEU A 57 -16.35 12.03 5.76
N HIS A 58 -15.51 12.61 6.61
CA HIS A 58 -15.81 12.80 8.02
C HIS A 58 -15.60 14.28 8.41
N PRO A 59 -16.48 14.89 9.25
CA PRO A 59 -16.37 16.29 9.61
C PRO A 59 -15.08 16.70 10.31
N LEU A 60 -14.42 15.75 11.00
CA LEU A 60 -13.25 16.00 11.83
C LEU A 60 -11.93 15.50 11.21
N TYR A 61 -11.98 14.65 10.17
CA TYR A 61 -10.80 14.00 9.60
C TYR A 61 -10.87 13.98 8.09
N ASP A 62 -9.75 14.27 7.44
CA ASP A 62 -9.62 14.22 5.98
C ASP A 62 -9.13 12.87 5.46
N ALA A 63 -8.34 12.20 6.28
CA ALA A 63 -7.73 10.93 5.92
C ALA A 63 -7.60 9.99 7.11
N SER A 64 -7.59 8.72 6.82
CA SER A 64 -7.30 7.66 7.77
C SER A 64 -6.23 6.74 7.22
N THR A 65 -5.41 6.19 8.12
CA THR A 65 -4.43 5.17 7.77
C THR A 65 -4.59 3.94 8.66
N LEU A 66 -4.43 2.79 8.04
CA LEU A 66 -4.28 1.50 8.71
C LEU A 66 -2.80 1.13 8.64
N ASN A 67 -2.10 1.15 9.75
CA ASN A 67 -0.69 0.83 9.84
C ASN A 67 -0.51 -0.54 10.49
N TRP A 68 0.03 -1.49 9.74
CA TRP A 68 0.26 -2.84 10.22
C TRP A 68 1.76 -3.13 10.43
N ASN A 69 2.06 -3.81 11.50
CA ASN A 69 3.33 -4.52 11.71
C ASN A 69 3.10 -5.81 12.50
N ALA A 70 4.10 -6.72 12.48
CA ALA A 70 3.94 -8.05 13.07
C ALA A 70 3.81 -8.06 14.59
N GLU A 71 4.32 -7.04 15.29
CA GLU A 71 4.34 -6.98 16.75
C GLU A 71 3.04 -6.41 17.31
N ARG A 72 2.48 -5.37 16.67
CA ARG A 72 1.35 -4.59 17.18
C ARG A 72 0.04 -4.86 16.46
N GLY A 73 0.09 -5.59 15.33
CA GLY A 73 -1.07 -5.71 14.45
C GLY A 73 -1.38 -4.41 13.72
N VAL A 74 -2.67 -4.08 13.57
CA VAL A 74 -3.13 -2.85 12.91
C VAL A 74 -3.34 -1.74 13.92
N VAL A 75 -2.77 -0.57 13.64
CA VAL A 75 -3.04 0.68 14.33
C VAL A 75 -3.75 1.62 13.35
N VAL A 76 -4.90 2.14 13.77
CA VAL A 76 -5.68 3.11 12.99
C VAL A 76 -5.29 4.52 13.42
N GLU A 77 -4.94 5.38 12.46
CA GLU A 77 -4.65 6.79 12.72
C GLU A 77 -5.54 7.67 11.83
N HIS A 78 -6.03 8.76 12.41
CA HIS A 78 -6.86 9.73 11.73
C HIS A 78 -6.12 11.06 11.62
N PHE A 79 -6.13 11.65 10.44
CA PHE A 79 -5.45 12.92 10.17
C PHE A 79 -6.44 14.04 9.97
N ARG A 80 -6.23 15.14 10.70
CA ARG A 80 -6.97 16.39 10.52
C ARG A 80 -6.30 17.24 9.45
N PRO A 81 -7.05 18.13 8.76
CA PRO A 81 -6.49 19.03 7.76
C PRO A 81 -5.30 19.85 8.25
N GLU A 82 -5.36 20.29 9.51
CA GLU A 82 -4.36 21.15 10.15
C GLU A 82 -3.07 20.39 10.57
N GLN A 83 -3.13 19.08 10.68
CA GLN A 83 -2.01 18.22 11.13
C GLN A 83 -1.20 17.62 9.97
N SER A 84 -1.70 17.72 8.76
CA SER A 84 -0.98 17.22 7.60
C SER A 84 0.18 18.16 7.29
N GLY A 85 1.38 17.78 7.70
CA GLY A 85 2.63 18.36 7.19
C GLY A 85 2.68 18.19 5.67
N GLN A 86 1.97 19.05 4.95
CA GLN A 86 1.76 18.94 3.51
C GLN A 86 3.09 18.83 2.77
N ASP A 87 4.11 19.57 3.19
CA ASP A 87 5.45 19.51 2.62
C ASP A 87 6.13 18.16 2.84
N GLN A 88 6.00 17.57 4.04
CA GLN A 88 6.56 16.28 4.36
C GLN A 88 5.87 15.17 3.58
N PHE A 89 4.55 15.25 3.45
CA PHE A 89 3.78 14.31 2.64
C PHE A 89 4.19 14.36 1.16
N LEU A 90 4.30 15.56 0.58
CA LEU A 90 4.71 15.74 -0.83
C LEU A 90 6.11 15.20 -1.10
N ARG A 91 7.01 15.22 -0.12
CA ARG A 91 8.37 14.65 -0.20
C ARG A 91 8.43 13.15 0.09
N SER A 92 7.30 12.52 0.37
CA SER A 92 7.22 11.08 0.61
C SER A 92 6.97 10.29 -0.69
N PRO A 93 7.25 8.98 -0.72
CA PRO A 93 6.89 8.11 -1.84
C PRO A 93 5.39 8.16 -2.18
N MET A 94 4.53 8.34 -1.16
CA MET A 94 3.08 8.43 -1.35
C MET A 94 2.69 9.74 -2.01
N GLY A 95 3.27 10.87 -1.61
CA GLY A 95 3.08 12.16 -2.26
C GLY A 95 3.60 12.15 -3.69
N HIS A 96 4.76 11.53 -3.92
CA HIS A 96 5.34 11.39 -5.26
C HIS A 96 4.41 10.62 -6.21
N ILE A 97 3.86 9.48 -5.80
CA ILE A 97 2.97 8.65 -6.63
C ILE A 97 1.66 9.39 -6.96
N LEU A 98 1.12 10.16 -6.01
CA LEU A 98 -0.07 10.97 -6.22
C LEU A 98 0.18 12.14 -7.18
N THR A 99 1.27 12.88 -6.97
CA THR A 99 1.63 14.03 -7.81
C THR A 99 1.87 13.64 -9.26
N HIS A 100 2.56 12.51 -9.47
CA HIS A 100 2.90 12.03 -10.81
C HIS A 100 1.89 11.03 -11.38
N ARG A 101 0.82 10.72 -10.64
CA ARG A 101 -0.23 9.76 -11.03
C ARG A 101 0.32 8.40 -11.45
N LEU A 102 1.33 7.93 -10.74
CA LEU A 102 1.95 6.63 -11.00
C LEU A 102 1.06 5.54 -10.39
N PRO A 103 0.79 4.44 -11.10
CA PRO A 103 0.02 3.31 -10.55
C PRO A 103 0.80 2.56 -9.48
N VAL A 104 2.12 2.54 -9.58
CA VAL A 104 3.03 1.84 -8.68
C VAL A 104 4.39 2.52 -8.60
N LEU A 105 4.97 2.53 -7.41
CA LEU A 105 6.37 2.90 -7.16
C LEU A 105 7.03 1.77 -6.38
N ARG A 106 8.11 1.21 -6.92
CA ARG A 106 8.93 0.20 -6.23
C ARG A 106 10.35 0.70 -6.06
N ARG A 107 10.95 0.39 -4.92
CA ARG A 107 12.35 0.66 -4.62
C ARG A 107 12.99 -0.57 -3.98
N ARG A 108 14.12 -1.00 -4.52
CA ARG A 108 15.01 -1.91 -3.80
C ARG A 108 15.77 -1.12 -2.76
N LEU A 109 15.88 -1.67 -1.56
CA LEU A 109 16.54 -1.03 -0.42
C LEU A 109 17.95 -1.58 -0.19
N THR A 110 18.30 -2.72 -0.81
CA THR A 110 19.57 -3.42 -0.64
C THR A 110 20.15 -3.87 -1.99
N GLY A 111 21.46 -4.16 -2.01
CA GLY A 111 22.19 -4.57 -3.22
C GLY A 111 22.60 -3.40 -4.12
N ASP A 112 23.23 -3.72 -5.25
CA ASP A 112 23.82 -2.73 -6.19
C ASP A 112 22.78 -1.84 -6.88
N THR A 113 21.52 -2.27 -6.90
CA THR A 113 20.40 -1.53 -7.49
C THR A 113 19.53 -0.82 -6.44
N ALA A 114 20.04 -0.67 -5.22
CA ALA A 114 19.33 0.04 -4.17
C ALA A 114 19.17 1.53 -4.52
N LEU A 115 17.94 2.04 -4.35
CA LEU A 115 17.61 3.44 -4.58
C LEU A 115 16.87 3.98 -3.36
N LEU A 116 17.50 4.91 -2.65
CA LEU A 116 17.03 5.51 -1.40
C LEU A 116 16.74 7.01 -1.60
N ASP A 117 15.94 7.30 -2.63
CA ASP A 117 15.58 8.66 -3.03
C ASP A 117 14.55 9.35 -2.09
N PHE A 118 14.09 8.66 -1.05
CA PHE A 118 13.21 9.18 -0.01
C PHE A 118 13.73 8.81 1.38
N ALA A 119 13.70 9.74 2.33
CA ALA A 119 14.21 9.54 3.69
C ALA A 119 13.61 8.30 4.39
N VAL A 120 12.31 8.05 4.20
CA VAL A 120 11.62 6.89 4.79
C VAL A 120 12.19 5.55 4.32
N LEU A 121 12.85 5.49 3.16
CA LEU A 121 13.45 4.25 2.64
C LEU A 121 14.70 3.86 3.43
N GLU A 122 15.45 4.84 3.95
CA GLU A 122 16.58 4.59 4.84
C GLU A 122 16.13 4.00 6.17
N GLU A 123 15.01 4.49 6.71
CA GLU A 123 14.38 3.93 7.91
C GLU A 123 13.96 2.48 7.69
N PHE A 124 13.29 2.18 6.58
CA PHE A 124 12.90 0.80 6.25
C PHE A 124 14.12 -0.12 6.06
N ARG A 125 15.17 0.37 5.41
CA ARG A 125 16.42 -0.39 5.28
C ARG A 125 17.05 -0.68 6.64
N ALA A 126 17.09 0.30 7.53
CA ALA A 126 17.62 0.13 8.89
C ALA A 126 16.82 -0.91 9.71
N LEU A 127 15.52 -1.07 9.42
CA LEU A 127 14.66 -2.11 10.01
C LEU A 127 14.81 -3.49 9.34
N GLY A 128 15.75 -3.66 8.41
CA GLY A 128 15.97 -4.91 7.68
C GLY A 128 15.08 -5.07 6.44
N GLY A 129 14.41 -4.02 5.99
CA GLY A 129 13.66 -4.03 4.74
C GLY A 129 14.59 -4.15 3.53
N THR A 130 14.21 -4.97 2.56
CA THR A 130 14.95 -5.18 1.31
C THR A 130 14.24 -4.64 0.09
N ASP A 131 12.93 -4.49 0.20
CA ASP A 131 12.06 -4.03 -0.88
C ASP A 131 10.94 -3.14 -0.33
N TYR A 132 10.57 -2.12 -1.10
CA TYR A 132 9.50 -1.19 -0.77
C TYR A 132 8.62 -0.97 -1.99
N VAL A 133 7.31 -1.02 -1.80
CA VAL A 133 6.36 -0.77 -2.87
C VAL A 133 5.18 0.08 -2.40
N VAL A 134 4.73 0.98 -3.26
CA VAL A 134 3.49 1.75 -3.08
C VAL A 134 2.61 1.53 -4.30
N PHE A 135 1.33 1.29 -4.08
CA PHE A 135 0.29 1.20 -5.10
C PHE A 135 -0.68 2.36 -4.94
N LEU A 136 -1.10 2.90 -6.06
CA LEU A 136 -2.20 3.84 -6.15
C LEU A 136 -3.42 3.07 -6.67
N VAL A 137 -4.43 2.90 -5.82
CA VAL A 137 -5.67 2.21 -6.18
C VAL A 137 -6.79 3.25 -6.24
N GLY A 138 -7.41 3.37 -7.40
CA GLY A 138 -8.54 4.27 -7.61
C GLY A 138 -9.87 3.53 -7.48
N PHE A 139 -10.81 4.10 -6.73
CA PHE A 139 -12.18 3.65 -6.64
C PHE A 139 -13.08 4.84 -6.97
N ASP A 140 -13.62 4.87 -8.18
CA ASP A 140 -14.52 5.93 -8.63
C ASP A 140 -14.00 7.34 -8.29
N ALA A 141 -14.60 8.06 -7.34
CA ALA A 141 -14.16 9.37 -6.88
C ALA A 141 -13.12 9.33 -5.73
N SER A 142 -12.77 8.15 -5.24
CA SER A 142 -11.87 7.96 -4.09
C SER A 142 -10.53 7.36 -4.50
N THR A 143 -9.48 7.67 -3.76
CA THR A 143 -8.14 7.14 -3.97
C THR A 143 -7.62 6.50 -2.70
N VAL A 144 -7.10 5.28 -2.82
CA VAL A 144 -6.46 4.55 -1.73
C VAL A 144 -4.99 4.36 -2.08
N LEU A 145 -4.12 4.69 -1.14
CA LEU A 145 -2.68 4.42 -1.23
C LEU A 145 -2.36 3.20 -0.38
N VAL A 146 -1.77 2.20 -0.99
CA VAL A 146 -1.30 0.99 -0.30
C VAL A 146 0.21 0.93 -0.41
N ARG A 147 0.90 0.87 0.71
CA ARG A 147 2.36 0.64 0.74
C ARG A 147 2.70 -0.59 1.56
N THR A 148 3.77 -1.27 1.18
CA THR A 148 4.34 -2.36 1.96
C THR A 148 5.86 -2.32 1.85
N ALA A 149 6.54 -2.76 2.90
CA ALA A 149 7.96 -3.05 2.91
C ALA A 149 8.15 -4.53 3.25
N SER A 150 9.08 -5.19 2.55
CA SER A 150 9.40 -6.60 2.72
C SER A 150 10.85 -6.77 3.16
N SER A 151 11.14 -7.81 3.92
CA SER A 151 12.49 -8.16 4.38
C SER A 151 13.22 -9.18 3.48
N ALA A 152 12.56 -9.73 2.44
CA ALA A 152 13.18 -10.69 1.53
C ALA A 152 13.42 -10.10 0.14
N PRO A 153 14.59 -10.36 -0.49
CA PRO A 153 14.87 -9.92 -1.85
C PRO A 153 13.92 -10.62 -2.83
N GLY A 154 13.30 -9.84 -3.72
CA GLY A 154 12.49 -10.37 -4.82
C GLY A 154 11.01 -10.62 -4.54
N SER A 155 10.57 -10.56 -3.28
CA SER A 155 9.21 -10.99 -2.91
C SER A 155 8.06 -10.07 -3.35
N ALA A 156 8.33 -8.82 -3.64
CA ALA A 156 7.27 -7.86 -3.96
C ALA A 156 6.87 -7.80 -5.46
N THR A 157 7.61 -8.48 -6.36
CA THR A 157 7.33 -8.45 -7.81
C THR A 157 6.63 -9.68 -8.36
N ASP A 158 6.68 -10.79 -7.63
CA ASP A 158 6.12 -12.05 -8.12
C ASP A 158 4.69 -12.31 -7.61
N LEU A 159 3.93 -11.24 -7.34
CA LEU A 159 2.49 -11.36 -7.16
C LEU A 159 1.87 -11.69 -8.53
N PRO A 160 1.53 -12.96 -8.79
CA PRO A 160 0.80 -13.32 -9.99
C PRO A 160 -0.60 -12.73 -9.88
N GLY A 161 -0.91 -11.80 -10.73
CA GLY A 161 -2.23 -11.19 -10.80
C GLY A 161 -2.26 -9.66 -10.64
N LEU A 162 -1.19 -9.01 -10.18
CA LEU A 162 -1.02 -7.56 -10.34
C LEU A 162 -0.57 -7.23 -11.79
N ARG A 163 -1.19 -7.85 -12.76
CA ARG A 163 -1.32 -7.18 -14.06
C ARG A 163 -2.16 -5.95 -13.76
N THR A 164 -1.60 -4.81 -14.05
CA THR A 164 -2.29 -3.54 -14.16
C THR A 164 -3.63 -3.82 -14.86
N THR A 165 -4.67 -4.11 -14.07
CA THR A 165 -6.02 -4.09 -14.58
C THR A 165 -6.15 -2.69 -15.13
N ARG A 166 -6.40 -2.55 -16.41
CA ARG A 166 -6.59 -1.27 -17.08
C ARG A 166 -7.48 -0.46 -16.17
N LEU A 167 -6.87 0.53 -15.52
CA LEU A 167 -7.60 1.56 -14.80
C LEU A 167 -8.56 2.13 -15.84
N CYS A 168 -9.84 1.89 -15.65
CA CYS A 168 -10.88 2.61 -16.35
C CYS A 168 -10.51 4.09 -16.30
N SER A 169 -10.52 4.71 -17.45
CA SER A 169 -10.19 6.09 -17.71
C SER A 169 -10.65 7.01 -16.57
N TYR A 170 -9.68 7.52 -15.84
CA TYR A 170 -9.87 8.51 -14.79
C TYR A 170 -10.23 9.83 -15.47
N SER A 171 -11.53 10.16 -15.48
CA SER A 171 -11.97 11.50 -15.85
C SER A 171 -11.51 12.49 -14.79
N ALA A 172 -10.90 13.57 -15.26
CA ALA A 172 -10.25 14.59 -14.49
C ALA A 172 -11.06 15.07 -13.27
N LEU A 173 -10.39 15.13 -12.11
CA LEU A 173 -10.85 15.93 -10.98
C LEU A 173 -11.01 17.39 -11.46
N PRO A 174 -12.13 18.05 -11.15
CA PRO A 174 -12.27 19.47 -11.43
C PRO A 174 -11.20 20.24 -10.67
N ALA A 175 -10.46 21.08 -11.39
CA ALA A 175 -9.56 22.05 -10.79
C ALA A 175 -10.39 22.92 -9.84
N ASN A 176 -10.01 22.96 -8.58
CA ASN A 176 -10.60 23.84 -7.59
C ASN A 176 -10.22 25.28 -7.99
N SER A 177 -11.12 25.95 -8.67
CA SER A 177 -11.01 27.39 -8.95
C SER A 177 -11.34 28.14 -7.66
N ALA A 178 -10.33 28.30 -6.82
CA ALA A 178 -10.36 29.31 -5.78
C ALA A 178 -10.12 30.67 -6.47
N SER A 179 -11.18 31.40 -6.76
CA SER A 179 -11.17 32.81 -7.07
C SER A 179 -12.45 33.44 -6.54
N ARG A 180 -12.36 34.07 -5.46
CA ARG A 180 -12.84 35.37 -4.94
C ARG A 180 -13.23 35.31 -3.50
#